data_0f147d7a7fcbfaa0ccb04239e8201a88
#
_entry.id   0f147d7a7fcbfaa0ccb04239e8201a88
#
_cell.length_a   1.000
_cell.length_b   1.000
_cell.length_c   1.000
_cell.angle_alpha   90.00
_cell.angle_beta   90.00
_cell.angle_gamma   90.00
#
_symmetry.space_group_name_H-M   'P 1'
#
loop_
_entity.id
_entity.type
_entity.pdbx_description
1 polymer ?
#
loop_
_entity_poly.entity_id
_entity_poly.type
_entity_poly.pdbx_seq_one_letter_code
_entity_poly.pdbx_strand_id
1 'polypeptide(L)'
;MKAAAMKTIHVKDAVGSVLCHDITRIVPGGDKGPVFCKGHIVREEDIQTLLEVGKEHLYVYEPQEGVLHENEAARRIAAATAGANITLSEPKEGRINYSASCMGLLRVDVPTLTRINSLAEITLATLHSMQQVRPGQNLAGTRVVPLLIEESKIVALEQLVSRPVVEVLPLQKFKVGIVTTGSEVYTGRIKDA
;
A
#
# COMPACT_ATOMS: atom_id res chain seq x y z
N MET A 1 2.17 20.17 -17.25
CA MET A 1 1.59 19.77 -15.94
C MET A 1 0.49 20.77 -15.57
N LYS A 2 -0.78 20.42 -15.70
CA LYS A 2 -1.85 21.19 -15.07
C LYS A 2 -1.98 20.63 -13.64
N ALA A 3 -1.47 21.35 -12.65
CA ALA A 3 -1.74 21.01 -11.24
C ALA A 3 -3.26 21.00 -11.05
N ALA A 4 -3.78 19.99 -10.36
CA ALA A 4 -5.19 19.97 -9.98
C ALA A 4 -5.52 21.29 -9.27
N ALA A 5 -6.45 22.07 -9.84
CA ALA A 5 -6.75 23.39 -9.32
C ALA A 5 -7.52 23.25 -8.01
N MET A 6 -7.01 23.88 -6.96
CA MET A 6 -7.73 24.04 -5.71
C MET A 6 -8.87 25.03 -5.93
N LYS A 7 -10.08 24.66 -5.53
CA LYS A 7 -11.29 25.47 -5.66
C LYS A 7 -11.99 25.58 -4.32
N THR A 8 -12.62 26.72 -4.09
CA THR A 8 -13.52 26.91 -2.96
C THR A 8 -14.95 26.65 -3.44
N ILE A 9 -15.64 25.72 -2.80
CA ILE A 9 -17.04 25.39 -3.12
C ILE A 9 -17.89 25.41 -1.86
N HIS A 10 -19.19 25.58 -2.03
CA HIS A 10 -20.13 25.46 -0.92
C HIS A 10 -20.23 24.00 -0.49
N VAL A 11 -20.36 23.74 0.82
CA VAL A 11 -20.34 22.39 1.40
C VAL A 11 -21.39 21.46 0.78
N LYS A 12 -22.57 21.97 0.44
CA LYS A 12 -23.65 21.18 -0.19
C LYS A 12 -23.31 20.69 -1.60
N ASP A 13 -22.38 21.36 -2.28
CA ASP A 13 -21.94 21.02 -3.63
C ASP A 13 -20.61 20.22 -3.60
N ALA A 14 -20.15 19.88 -2.40
CA ALA A 14 -18.82 19.28 -2.21
C ALA A 14 -18.78 17.77 -2.34
N VAL A 15 -19.92 17.09 -2.47
CA VAL A 15 -19.98 15.62 -2.58
C VAL A 15 -19.13 15.12 -3.77
N GLY A 16 -18.26 14.14 -3.51
CA GLY A 16 -17.31 13.61 -4.49
C GLY A 16 -15.99 14.40 -4.62
N SER A 17 -15.90 15.58 -4.03
CA SER A 17 -14.67 16.38 -4.03
C SER A 17 -13.70 15.93 -2.93
N VAL A 18 -12.41 16.24 -3.11
CA VAL A 18 -11.33 15.83 -2.20
C VAL A 18 -10.89 17.02 -1.36
N LEU A 19 -10.89 16.90 -0.03
CA LEU A 19 -10.45 17.95 0.89
C LEU A 19 -8.96 18.28 0.72
N CYS A 20 -8.64 19.57 0.58
CA CYS A 20 -7.26 20.06 0.44
C CYS A 20 -6.49 20.14 1.76
N HIS A 21 -7.18 20.12 2.90
CA HIS A 21 -6.60 20.25 4.24
C HIS A 21 -7.47 19.57 5.29
N ASP A 22 -6.90 19.37 6.50
CA ASP A 22 -7.61 18.81 7.64
C ASP A 22 -8.72 19.75 8.10
N ILE A 23 -9.87 19.19 8.44
CA ILE A 23 -10.98 19.87 9.09
C ILE A 23 -10.99 19.47 10.56
N THR A 24 -10.66 20.39 11.45
CA THR A 24 -10.62 20.13 12.90
C THR A 24 -11.87 20.65 13.58
N ARG A 25 -12.34 19.92 14.60
CA ARG A 25 -13.39 20.37 15.52
C ARG A 25 -12.72 20.92 16.78
N ILE A 26 -13.13 22.11 17.20
CA ILE A 26 -12.74 22.69 18.48
C ILE A 26 -13.92 22.55 19.43
N VAL A 27 -13.83 21.65 20.41
CA VAL A 27 -14.81 21.52 21.49
C VAL A 27 -14.20 22.14 22.73
N PRO A 28 -14.83 23.16 23.36
CA PRO A 28 -14.34 23.71 24.63
C PRO A 28 -14.27 22.61 25.68
N GLY A 29 -13.06 22.35 26.21
CA GLY A 29 -12.83 21.31 27.22
C GLY A 29 -12.70 19.87 26.71
N GLY A 30 -12.74 19.64 25.40
CA GLY A 30 -12.61 18.32 24.77
C GLY A 30 -11.32 18.14 23.96
N ASP A 31 -11.11 16.93 23.42
CA ASP A 31 -9.98 16.61 22.56
C ASP A 31 -10.00 17.43 21.25
N LYS A 32 -8.84 17.98 20.91
CA LYS A 32 -8.62 18.63 19.61
C LYS A 32 -8.11 17.59 18.63
N GLY A 33 -8.89 17.29 17.60
CA GLY A 33 -8.49 16.37 16.54
C GLY A 33 -9.15 16.70 15.20
N PRO A 34 -8.58 16.22 14.08
CA PRO A 34 -9.24 16.34 12.79
C PRO A 34 -10.49 15.46 12.76
N VAL A 35 -11.62 16.06 12.36
CA VAL A 35 -12.87 15.32 12.05
C VAL A 35 -12.75 14.70 10.67
N PHE A 36 -12.15 15.44 9.73
CA PHE A 36 -11.79 14.94 8.41
C PHE A 36 -10.35 15.32 8.11
N CYS A 37 -9.58 14.36 7.62
CA CYS A 37 -8.20 14.59 7.20
C CYS A 37 -8.14 15.10 5.76
N LYS A 38 -7.06 15.80 5.43
CA LYS A 38 -6.67 16.10 4.05
C LYS A 38 -6.76 14.82 3.21
N GLY A 39 -7.30 14.91 2.01
CA GLY A 39 -7.50 13.77 1.13
C GLY A 39 -8.79 13.00 1.37
N HIS A 40 -9.62 13.38 2.36
CA HIS A 40 -10.95 12.81 2.53
C HIS A 40 -11.85 13.16 1.34
N ILE A 41 -12.51 12.14 0.75
CA ILE A 41 -13.52 12.35 -0.29
C ILE A 41 -14.84 12.63 0.41
N VAL A 42 -15.37 13.82 0.19
CA VAL A 42 -16.63 14.28 0.83
C VAL A 42 -17.79 13.40 0.36
N ARG A 43 -18.55 12.85 1.31
CA ARG A 43 -19.75 12.06 1.08
C ARG A 43 -20.98 12.84 1.49
N GLU A 44 -22.14 12.39 1.05
CA GLU A 44 -23.41 13.02 1.43
C GLU A 44 -23.63 13.02 2.94
N GLU A 45 -23.23 11.95 3.63
CA GLU A 45 -23.29 11.80 5.09
C GLU A 45 -22.39 12.78 5.86
N ASP A 46 -21.35 13.30 5.23
CA ASP A 46 -20.38 14.22 5.86
C ASP A 46 -20.89 15.67 5.93
N ILE A 47 -21.86 16.03 5.08
CA ILE A 47 -22.35 17.41 4.93
C ILE A 47 -22.84 17.96 6.25
N GLN A 48 -23.64 17.19 6.99
CA GLN A 48 -24.17 17.62 8.28
C GLN A 48 -23.03 17.89 9.29
N THR A 49 -22.07 16.99 9.37
CA THR A 49 -20.92 17.14 10.27
C THR A 49 -20.05 18.34 9.90
N LEU A 50 -19.85 18.60 8.60
CA LEU A 50 -19.11 19.76 8.10
C LEU A 50 -19.78 21.08 8.48
N LEU A 51 -21.12 21.15 8.38
CA LEU A 51 -21.88 22.31 8.81
C LEU A 51 -21.81 22.51 10.33
N GLU A 52 -21.89 21.43 11.13
CA GLU A 52 -21.77 21.49 12.60
C GLU A 52 -20.41 22.01 13.08
N VAL A 53 -19.33 21.74 12.33
CA VAL A 53 -18.01 22.32 12.61
C VAL A 53 -17.79 23.69 12.00
N GLY A 54 -18.87 24.32 11.50
CA GLY A 54 -18.87 25.70 11.00
C GLY A 54 -18.25 25.88 9.62
N LYS A 55 -18.25 24.84 8.79
CA LYS A 55 -17.69 24.87 7.43
C LYS A 55 -18.81 25.01 6.41
N GLU A 56 -19.08 26.22 5.97
CA GLU A 56 -20.02 26.52 4.86
C GLU A 56 -19.33 26.39 3.50
N HIS A 57 -18.02 26.64 3.44
CA HIS A 57 -17.20 26.54 2.24
C HIS A 57 -15.97 25.67 2.49
N LEU A 58 -15.60 24.88 1.50
CA LEU A 58 -14.49 23.95 1.55
C LEU A 58 -13.49 24.25 0.44
N TYR A 59 -12.22 24.11 0.77
CA TYR A 59 -11.15 24.06 -0.24
C TYR A 59 -11.00 22.61 -0.69
N VAL A 60 -11.28 22.36 -1.96
CA VAL A 60 -11.30 21.00 -2.51
C VAL A 60 -10.52 20.93 -3.82
N TYR A 61 -10.11 19.70 -4.14
CA TYR A 61 -9.72 19.34 -5.50
C TYR A 61 -10.93 18.73 -6.20
N GLU A 62 -11.25 19.26 -7.39
CA GLU A 62 -12.31 18.66 -8.21
C GLU A 62 -11.78 17.39 -8.88
N PRO A 63 -12.60 16.31 -8.96
CA PRO A 63 -12.29 15.16 -9.79
C PRO A 63 -12.05 15.62 -11.23
N GLN A 64 -10.93 15.23 -11.81
CA GLN A 64 -10.58 15.52 -13.20
C GLN A 64 -10.37 14.20 -13.93
N GLU A 65 -10.83 14.14 -15.17
CA GLU A 65 -10.56 12.99 -16.06
C GLU A 65 -9.04 12.78 -16.22
N GLY A 66 -8.59 11.54 -16.13
CA GLY A 66 -7.18 11.19 -16.22
C GLY A 66 -6.36 11.47 -14.96
N VAL A 67 -7.01 11.79 -13.83
CA VAL A 67 -6.36 11.99 -12.52
C VAL A 67 -7.00 11.08 -11.47
N LEU A 68 -6.18 10.36 -10.72
CA LEU A 68 -6.59 9.44 -9.67
C LEU A 68 -6.27 10.01 -8.29
N HIS A 69 -7.15 9.72 -7.34
CA HIS A 69 -6.85 9.92 -5.92
C HIS A 69 -5.78 8.92 -5.46
N GLU A 70 -4.88 9.35 -4.56
CA GLU A 70 -3.75 8.53 -4.05
C GLU A 70 -4.16 7.13 -3.57
N ASN A 71 -5.32 7.00 -2.92
CA ASN A 71 -5.80 5.72 -2.42
C ASN A 71 -6.24 4.78 -3.55
N GLU A 72 -6.85 5.31 -4.62
CA GLU A 72 -7.23 4.52 -5.79
C GLU A 72 -5.99 4.09 -6.57
N ALA A 73 -5.06 5.00 -6.76
CA ALA A 73 -3.77 4.70 -7.38
C ALA A 73 -3.01 3.62 -6.59
N ALA A 74 -2.99 3.71 -5.24
CA ALA A 74 -2.36 2.70 -4.40
C ALA A 74 -3.02 1.32 -4.53
N ARG A 75 -4.37 1.24 -4.65
CA ARG A 75 -5.07 -0.03 -4.90
C ARG A 75 -4.64 -0.66 -6.22
N ARG A 76 -4.60 0.13 -7.30
CA ARG A 76 -4.19 -0.35 -8.63
C ARG A 76 -2.74 -0.83 -8.63
N ILE A 77 -1.82 -0.08 -8.00
CA ILE A 77 -0.42 -0.48 -7.85
C ILE A 77 -0.33 -1.81 -7.08
N ALA A 78 -1.04 -1.92 -5.94
CA ALA A 78 -1.02 -3.12 -5.12
C ALA A 78 -1.59 -4.33 -5.87
N ALA A 79 -2.69 -4.17 -6.59
CA ALA A 79 -3.29 -5.23 -7.41
C ALA A 79 -2.35 -5.72 -8.52
N ALA A 80 -1.60 -4.81 -9.16
CA ALA A 80 -0.66 -5.16 -10.21
C ALA A 80 0.60 -5.87 -9.67
N THR A 81 1.08 -5.50 -8.48
CA THR A 81 2.41 -5.91 -7.99
C THR A 81 2.39 -7.04 -6.97
N ALA A 82 1.27 -7.25 -6.26
CA ALA A 82 1.14 -8.34 -5.30
C ALA A 82 0.86 -9.68 -6.00
N GLY A 83 1.56 -10.71 -5.56
CA GLY A 83 1.42 -12.08 -6.04
C GLY A 83 0.84 -13.02 -4.99
N ALA A 84 1.18 -14.30 -5.13
CA ALA A 84 0.66 -15.36 -4.28
C ALA A 84 1.07 -15.17 -2.80
N ASN A 85 0.15 -15.54 -1.90
CA ASN A 85 0.35 -15.55 -0.45
C ASN A 85 0.66 -14.18 0.16
N ILE A 86 0.10 -13.12 -0.45
CA ILE A 86 0.14 -11.74 0.05
C ILE A 86 -1.27 -11.33 0.50
N THR A 87 -1.35 -10.71 1.67
CA THR A 87 -2.53 -9.99 2.16
C THR A 87 -2.26 -8.50 2.08
N LEU A 88 -3.18 -7.75 1.49
CA LEU A 88 -3.10 -6.30 1.36
C LEU A 88 -3.91 -5.62 2.46
N SER A 89 -3.38 -4.53 3.02
CA SER A 89 -4.16 -3.67 3.92
C SER A 89 -5.14 -2.79 3.14
N GLU A 90 -6.09 -2.18 3.85
CA GLU A 90 -6.83 -1.06 3.30
C GLU A 90 -5.89 0.12 2.99
N PRO A 91 -6.18 0.88 1.94
CA PRO A 91 -5.39 2.06 1.60
C PRO A 91 -5.61 3.18 2.61
N LYS A 92 -4.51 3.78 3.03
CA LYS A 92 -4.51 4.95 3.91
C LYS A 92 -3.43 5.92 3.46
N GLU A 93 -3.81 7.17 3.13
CA GLU A 93 -2.89 8.22 2.69
C GLU A 93 -1.96 7.75 1.54
N GLY A 94 -2.54 7.15 0.51
CA GLY A 94 -1.80 6.64 -0.65
C GLY A 94 -0.92 5.43 -0.37
N ARG A 95 -1.07 4.78 0.81
CA ARG A 95 -0.26 3.64 1.24
C ARG A 95 -1.08 2.38 1.39
N ILE A 96 -0.52 1.26 0.91
CA ILE A 96 -0.99 -0.10 1.17
C ILE A 96 0.20 -0.94 1.63
N ASN A 97 0.01 -1.68 2.73
CA ASN A 97 1.00 -2.63 3.23
C ASN A 97 0.72 -4.04 2.70
N TYR A 98 1.77 -4.78 2.45
CA TYR A 98 1.76 -6.16 1.97
C TYR A 98 2.25 -7.05 3.08
N SER A 99 1.45 -8.00 3.51
CA SER A 99 1.79 -8.94 4.59
C SER A 99 1.78 -10.37 4.09
N ALA A 100 2.64 -11.23 4.63
CA ALA A 100 2.64 -12.64 4.32
C ALA A 100 1.39 -13.34 4.87
N SER A 101 0.69 -14.13 4.08
CA SER A 101 -0.41 -14.97 4.55
C SER A 101 0.04 -16.34 5.07
N CYS A 102 1.28 -16.76 4.75
CA CYS A 102 1.85 -18.03 5.18
C CYS A 102 3.34 -17.91 5.51
N MET A 103 3.90 -18.94 6.13
CA MET A 103 5.35 -19.09 6.26
C MET A 103 5.94 -19.48 4.91
N GLY A 104 7.00 -18.80 4.50
CA GLY A 104 7.59 -19.04 3.19
C GLY A 104 8.86 -18.25 2.96
N LEU A 105 9.26 -18.21 1.71
CA LEU A 105 10.39 -17.44 1.20
C LEU A 105 9.85 -16.27 0.40
N LEU A 106 10.22 -15.05 0.79
CA LEU A 106 9.88 -13.85 0.05
C LEU A 106 10.61 -13.84 -1.29
N ARG A 107 9.88 -13.72 -2.39
CA ARG A 107 10.44 -13.51 -3.73
C ARG A 107 10.08 -12.10 -4.21
N VAL A 108 11.09 -11.33 -4.60
CA VAL A 108 10.93 -10.00 -5.15
C VAL A 108 11.56 -9.96 -6.55
N ASP A 109 10.81 -9.50 -7.54
CA ASP A 109 11.34 -9.19 -8.87
C ASP A 109 12.07 -7.83 -8.82
N VAL A 110 13.34 -7.88 -8.41
CA VAL A 110 14.17 -6.68 -8.22
C VAL A 110 14.31 -5.82 -9.49
N PRO A 111 14.51 -6.39 -10.70
CA PRO A 111 14.54 -5.59 -11.92
C PRO A 111 13.26 -4.78 -12.16
N THR A 112 12.09 -5.42 -12.02
CA THR A 112 10.80 -4.74 -12.18
C THR A 112 10.56 -3.73 -11.05
N LEU A 113 10.90 -4.07 -9.81
CA LEU A 113 10.85 -3.15 -8.66
C LEU A 113 11.66 -1.87 -8.91
N THR A 114 12.88 -2.01 -9.43
CA THR A 114 13.74 -0.87 -9.75
C THR A 114 13.12 0.02 -10.82
N ARG A 115 12.51 -0.57 -11.87
CA ARG A 115 11.81 0.19 -12.91
C ARG A 115 10.59 0.93 -12.37
N ILE A 116 9.80 0.29 -11.49
CA ILE A 116 8.66 0.93 -10.82
C ILE A 116 9.14 2.14 -10.01
N ASN A 117 10.17 1.96 -9.18
CA ASN A 117 10.70 3.04 -8.33
C ASN A 117 11.43 4.14 -9.13
N SER A 118 11.67 3.94 -10.43
CA SER A 118 12.15 4.99 -11.34
C SER A 118 11.01 5.86 -11.88
N LEU A 119 9.76 5.45 -11.70
CA LEU A 119 8.60 6.29 -12.01
C LEU A 119 8.46 7.36 -10.93
N ALA A 120 8.24 8.60 -11.35
CA ALA A 120 8.05 9.70 -10.41
C ALA A 120 6.76 9.51 -9.59
N GLU A 121 6.79 9.93 -8.32
CA GLU A 121 5.64 9.99 -7.41
C GLU A 121 5.12 8.64 -6.90
N ILE A 122 5.75 7.52 -7.28
CA ILE A 122 5.39 6.17 -6.87
C ILE A 122 6.59 5.54 -6.15
N THR A 123 6.32 4.86 -5.05
CA THR A 123 7.33 4.10 -4.31
C THR A 123 6.76 2.74 -3.91
N LEU A 124 7.51 1.68 -4.16
CA LEU A 124 7.28 0.33 -3.64
C LEU A 124 8.54 -0.10 -2.88
N ALA A 125 8.47 -0.09 -1.55
CA ALA A 125 9.56 -0.54 -0.68
C ALA A 125 9.31 -1.98 -0.25
N THR A 126 10.36 -2.81 -0.21
CA THR A 126 10.26 -4.23 0.14
C THR A 126 11.36 -4.66 1.10
N LEU A 127 11.16 -5.76 1.82
CA LEU A 127 12.24 -6.51 2.43
C LEU A 127 13.13 -7.14 1.35
N HIS A 128 14.30 -7.63 1.75
CA HIS A 128 15.20 -8.32 0.84
C HIS A 128 14.58 -9.60 0.29
N SER A 129 14.78 -9.84 -1.02
CA SER A 129 14.38 -11.10 -1.66
C SER A 129 15.10 -12.29 -1.04
N MET A 130 14.48 -13.48 -1.11
CA MET A 130 14.98 -14.75 -0.57
C MET A 130 15.10 -14.78 0.96
N GLN A 131 14.40 -13.89 1.66
CA GLN A 131 14.29 -13.90 3.12
C GLN A 131 13.13 -14.80 3.55
N GLN A 132 13.33 -15.60 4.59
CA GLN A 132 12.26 -16.36 5.23
C GLN A 132 11.31 -15.37 5.96
N VAL A 133 10.02 -15.59 5.77
CA VAL A 133 8.95 -14.74 6.34
C VAL A 133 7.89 -15.58 7.04
N ARG A 134 7.15 -14.93 7.95
CA ARG A 134 6.11 -15.55 8.78
C ARG A 134 4.75 -14.93 8.49
N PRO A 135 3.63 -15.66 8.75
CA PRO A 135 2.28 -15.09 8.61
C PRO A 135 2.15 -13.78 9.38
N GLY A 136 1.51 -12.78 8.77
CA GLY A 136 1.30 -11.45 9.33
C GLY A 136 2.52 -10.52 9.25
N GLN A 137 3.68 -10.99 8.83
CA GLN A 137 4.87 -10.15 8.69
C GLN A 137 4.70 -9.17 7.53
N ASN A 138 4.97 -7.87 7.77
CA ASN A 138 5.03 -6.87 6.71
C ASN A 138 6.22 -7.13 5.79
N LEU A 139 5.96 -7.22 4.50
CA LEU A 139 6.92 -7.55 3.44
C LEU A 139 7.28 -6.37 2.58
N ALA A 140 6.29 -5.54 2.29
CA ALA A 140 6.39 -4.41 1.39
C ALA A 140 5.35 -3.35 1.75
N GLY A 141 5.51 -2.18 1.16
CA GLY A 141 4.51 -1.13 1.19
C GLY A 141 4.64 -0.26 -0.05
N THR A 142 3.51 -0.02 -0.71
CA THR A 142 3.45 0.99 -1.77
C THR A 142 3.05 2.34 -1.19
N ARG A 143 3.52 3.42 -1.82
CA ARG A 143 3.09 4.77 -1.53
C ARG A 143 3.03 5.61 -2.79
N VAL A 144 1.94 6.33 -2.92
CA VAL A 144 1.78 7.43 -3.88
C VAL A 144 2.01 8.73 -3.11
N VAL A 145 2.92 9.56 -3.60
CA VAL A 145 3.35 10.75 -2.83
C VAL A 145 2.36 11.91 -2.94
N PRO A 146 1.86 12.28 -4.15
CA PRO A 146 0.86 13.33 -4.27
C PRO A 146 -0.54 12.83 -3.94
N LEU A 147 -1.39 13.71 -3.42
CA LEU A 147 -2.81 13.42 -3.17
C LEU A 147 -3.56 13.00 -4.43
N LEU A 148 -3.17 13.60 -5.56
CA LEU A 148 -3.70 13.33 -6.89
C LEU A 148 -2.55 13.03 -7.84
N ILE A 149 -2.66 11.94 -8.60
CA ILE A 149 -1.64 11.48 -9.56
C ILE A 149 -2.27 11.30 -10.94
N GLU A 150 -1.51 11.56 -11.98
CA GLU A 150 -1.93 11.30 -13.36
C GLU A 150 -2.14 9.80 -13.58
N GLU A 151 -3.31 9.42 -14.08
CA GLU A 151 -3.66 8.01 -14.35
C GLU A 151 -2.70 7.36 -15.34
N SER A 152 -2.16 8.12 -16.29
CA SER A 152 -1.16 7.68 -17.26
C SER A 152 0.07 7.04 -16.61
N LYS A 153 0.49 7.50 -15.42
CA LYS A 153 1.62 6.94 -14.66
C LYS A 153 1.28 5.57 -14.07
N ILE A 154 0.04 5.40 -13.62
CA ILE A 154 -0.44 4.12 -13.11
C ILE A 154 -0.57 3.10 -14.24
N VAL A 155 -1.13 3.51 -15.38
CA VAL A 155 -1.19 2.69 -16.59
C VAL A 155 0.22 2.28 -17.04
N ALA A 156 1.18 3.20 -17.03
CA ALA A 156 2.57 2.89 -17.36
C ALA A 156 3.18 1.86 -16.40
N LEU A 157 2.89 1.95 -15.10
CA LEU A 157 3.29 0.93 -14.12
C LEU A 157 2.66 -0.43 -14.42
N GLU A 158 1.35 -0.47 -14.66
CA GLU A 158 0.63 -1.70 -14.97
C GLU A 158 1.21 -2.41 -16.21
N GLN A 159 1.60 -1.64 -17.23
CA GLN A 159 2.28 -2.16 -18.43
C GLN A 159 3.70 -2.68 -18.18
N LEU A 160 4.40 -2.14 -17.17
CA LEU A 160 5.73 -2.63 -16.77
C LEU A 160 5.65 -3.99 -16.08
N VAL A 161 4.54 -4.31 -15.43
CA VAL A 161 4.39 -5.49 -14.58
C VAL A 161 3.79 -6.63 -15.38
N SER A 162 4.64 -7.50 -15.91
CA SER A 162 4.21 -8.71 -16.64
C SER A 162 3.97 -9.93 -15.73
N ARG A 163 4.46 -9.85 -14.48
CA ARG A 163 4.31 -10.89 -13.44
C ARG A 163 4.37 -10.23 -12.06
N PRO A 164 3.86 -10.90 -10.99
CA PRO A 164 3.92 -10.34 -9.64
C PRO A 164 5.33 -9.93 -9.23
N VAL A 165 5.43 -8.75 -8.61
CA VAL A 165 6.72 -8.18 -8.15
C VAL A 165 7.08 -8.70 -6.78
N VAL A 166 6.08 -8.93 -5.91
CA VAL A 166 6.23 -9.39 -4.52
C VAL A 166 5.34 -10.58 -4.29
N GLU A 167 5.90 -11.71 -3.88
CA GLU A 167 5.13 -12.91 -3.55
C GLU A 167 5.82 -13.74 -2.47
N VAL A 168 5.11 -14.66 -1.83
CA VAL A 168 5.66 -15.60 -0.87
C VAL A 168 5.54 -17.01 -1.42
N LEU A 169 6.69 -17.69 -1.52
CA LEU A 169 6.77 -19.11 -1.87
C LEU A 169 6.65 -19.94 -0.59
N PRO A 170 5.59 -20.74 -0.41
CA PRO A 170 5.39 -21.51 0.81
C PRO A 170 6.46 -22.59 0.96
N LEU A 171 6.94 -22.78 2.20
CA LEU A 171 7.86 -23.87 2.51
C LEU A 171 7.14 -25.21 2.38
N GLN A 172 7.78 -26.16 1.72
CA GLN A 172 7.28 -27.51 1.57
C GLN A 172 7.94 -28.43 2.60
N LYS A 173 7.18 -29.41 3.10
CA LYS A 173 7.71 -30.45 3.96
C LYS A 173 8.25 -31.58 3.09
N PHE A 174 9.53 -31.89 3.24
CA PHE A 174 10.18 -33.03 2.60
C PHE A 174 10.44 -34.13 3.61
N LYS A 175 10.41 -35.40 3.13
CA LYS A 175 10.98 -36.49 3.87
C LYS A 175 12.45 -36.59 3.48
N VAL A 176 13.34 -36.52 4.46
CA VAL A 176 14.78 -36.55 4.25
C VAL A 176 15.31 -37.82 4.90
N GLY A 177 16.06 -38.63 4.12
CA GLY A 177 16.86 -39.71 4.64
C GLY A 177 18.31 -39.28 4.77
N ILE A 178 18.92 -39.51 5.92
CA ILE A 178 20.33 -39.21 6.16
C ILE A 178 21.04 -40.58 6.27
N VAL A 179 22.09 -40.75 5.46
CA VAL A 179 22.95 -41.90 5.53
C VAL A 179 24.30 -41.47 6.07
N THR A 180 24.59 -41.87 7.28
CA THR A 180 25.90 -41.61 7.90
C THR A 180 26.89 -42.67 7.40
N THR A 181 28.03 -42.23 6.91
CA THR A 181 29.12 -43.08 6.44
C THR A 181 30.36 -42.89 7.32
N GLY A 182 30.99 -43.98 7.66
CA GLY A 182 32.20 -43.98 8.50
C GLY A 182 32.28 -45.28 9.26
N SER A 183 33.40 -46.01 9.15
CA SER A 183 33.59 -47.28 9.84
C SER A 183 33.59 -47.10 11.36
N GLU A 184 34.05 -45.97 11.85
CA GLU A 184 34.08 -45.62 13.27
C GLU A 184 32.66 -45.40 13.85
N VAL A 185 31.75 -44.83 13.07
CA VAL A 185 30.33 -44.65 13.45
C VAL A 185 29.60 -45.98 13.32
N TYR A 186 29.80 -46.68 12.20
CA TYR A 186 29.16 -47.99 11.94
C TYR A 186 29.53 -49.02 13.00
N THR A 187 30.80 -49.05 13.45
CA THR A 187 31.30 -49.95 14.51
C THR A 187 30.99 -49.47 15.93
N GLY A 188 30.33 -48.30 16.09
CA GLY A 188 29.95 -47.72 17.38
C GLY A 188 31.13 -47.20 18.21
N ARG A 189 32.28 -46.95 17.60
CA ARG A 189 33.48 -46.43 18.30
C ARG A 189 33.30 -45.00 18.70
N ILE A 190 32.58 -44.22 17.90
CA ILE A 190 32.17 -42.83 18.20
C ILE A 190 30.67 -42.68 17.92
N LYS A 191 30.00 -41.76 18.64
CA LYS A 191 28.65 -41.31 18.32
C LYS A 191 28.72 -40.34 17.17
N ASP A 192 27.76 -40.45 16.24
CA ASP A 192 27.53 -39.44 15.22
C ASP A 192 27.13 -38.10 15.88
N ALA A 193 27.63 -36.98 15.38
CA ALA A 193 27.44 -35.63 15.96
C ALA A 193 26.18 -34.95 15.47
#